data_966cbf29f3fb8c0404d7956090ea06e0
#
_entry.id   966cbf29f3fb8c0404d7956090ea06e0
#
_cell.length_a   1.000
_cell.length_b   1.000
_cell.length_c   1.000
_cell.angle_alpha   90.00
_cell.angle_beta   90.00
_cell.angle_gamma   90.00
#
_symmetry.space_group_name_H-M   'P 1'
#
loop_
_entity.id
_entity.type
_entity.pdbx_description
1 polymer ?
#
loop_
_entity_poly.entity_id
_entity_poly.type
_entity_poly.pdbx_seq_one_letter_code
_entity_poly.pdbx_strand_id
1 'polypeptide(L)'
;MLPATKVTGKWLFPKALLDKWLLESCHNGVLNDRLLIAGSDDPLLQMIVGDMANKLGSTALIGYTSTGTRQGLSMMSKGHVDMCCIHWGHAEEAALRHPALLQQYSGHRNWVLIHAFERQQGLVVSQEIADCVNNRSIQPQELLSSRWRWAMRQEGAGSMRALSEWLHNHAFTIEMLTSIGACNSERELASSIARGEADVGCASQSTAGEFGLGFIPLCTEAFELVIPKNVYFRDLQQKLLHALSDNDIQGKGDKLGGYNFSRSGQQVWSGK
;
A
#
# COMPACT_ATOMS: atom_id res chain seq x y z
N MET A 1 2.46 18.20 -21.52
CA MET A 1 2.79 19.61 -21.90
C MET A 1 3.37 19.60 -23.32
N LEU A 2 2.97 20.53 -24.22
CA LEU A 2 3.49 20.61 -25.58
C LEU A 2 5.00 20.89 -25.56
N PRO A 3 5.86 20.09 -26.27
CA PRO A 3 7.30 20.33 -26.27
C PRO A 3 7.64 21.56 -27.13
N ALA A 4 7.89 22.67 -26.48
CA ALA A 4 8.18 23.95 -27.11
C ALA A 4 9.22 24.72 -26.31
N THR A 5 10.04 25.51 -27.01
CA THR A 5 10.96 26.47 -26.39
C THR A 5 10.80 27.84 -27.02
N LYS A 6 11.07 28.91 -26.29
CA LYS A 6 11.01 30.28 -26.80
C LYS A 6 12.43 30.83 -26.97
N VAL A 7 12.79 31.12 -28.19
CA VAL A 7 14.11 31.68 -28.54
C VAL A 7 13.88 32.98 -29.32
N THR A 8 14.52 34.06 -28.90
CA THR A 8 14.41 35.39 -29.53
C THR A 8 12.97 35.83 -29.80
N GLY A 9 12.07 35.55 -28.84
CA GLY A 9 10.65 35.93 -28.93
C GLY A 9 9.79 34.99 -29.79
N LYS A 10 10.33 33.99 -30.47
CA LYS A 10 9.61 33.01 -31.30
C LYS A 10 9.52 31.67 -30.58
N TRP A 11 8.38 30.98 -30.73
CA TRP A 11 8.19 29.61 -30.26
C TRP A 11 8.79 28.66 -31.28
N LEU A 12 9.67 27.78 -30.82
CA LEU A 12 10.24 26.69 -31.60
C LEU A 12 9.72 25.36 -31.11
N PHE A 13 9.34 24.51 -32.01
CA PHE A 13 8.83 23.18 -31.77
C PHE A 13 9.78 22.17 -32.44
N PRO A 14 10.67 21.52 -31.65
CA PRO A 14 11.56 20.49 -32.20
C PRO A 14 10.73 19.37 -32.83
N LYS A 15 10.85 19.13 -34.16
CA LYS A 15 9.98 18.19 -34.87
C LYS A 15 9.95 16.82 -34.24
N ALA A 16 11.11 16.25 -33.91
CA ALA A 16 11.20 14.92 -33.28
C ALA A 16 10.47 14.83 -31.92
N LEU A 17 10.52 15.89 -31.10
CA LEU A 17 9.82 15.94 -29.83
C LEU A 17 8.33 16.17 -30.03
N LEU A 18 7.95 16.95 -31.04
CA LEU A 18 6.56 17.17 -31.38
C LEU A 18 5.92 15.89 -31.96
N ASP A 19 6.59 15.20 -32.85
CA ASP A 19 6.14 13.93 -33.42
C ASP A 19 5.97 12.89 -32.32
N LYS A 20 6.92 12.78 -31.38
CA LYS A 20 6.84 11.90 -30.23
C LYS A 20 5.66 12.28 -29.33
N TRP A 21 5.48 13.58 -29.01
CA TRP A 21 4.37 14.06 -28.21
C TRP A 21 3.01 13.81 -28.87
N LEU A 22 2.90 14.00 -30.18
CA LEU A 22 1.68 13.69 -30.96
C LEU A 22 1.36 12.20 -30.89
N LEU A 23 2.34 11.32 -31.12
CA LEU A 23 2.16 9.88 -30.99
C LEU A 23 1.71 9.48 -29.58
N GLU A 24 2.36 10.00 -28.54
CA GLU A 24 2.00 9.77 -27.16
C GLU A 24 0.60 10.30 -26.82
N SER A 25 0.20 11.43 -27.42
CA SER A 25 -1.12 12.06 -27.18
C SER A 25 -2.25 11.41 -27.99
N CYS A 26 -1.96 10.95 -29.22
CA CYS A 26 -2.96 10.37 -30.11
C CYS A 26 -3.21 8.88 -29.87
N HIS A 27 -2.21 8.14 -29.42
CA HIS A 27 -2.31 6.70 -29.22
C HIS A 27 -2.56 6.26 -27.79
N ASN A 28 -2.88 7.18 -26.90
CA ASN A 28 -3.32 6.88 -25.52
C ASN A 28 -2.53 5.72 -24.87
N GLY A 29 -1.20 5.64 -25.14
CA GLY A 29 -0.38 4.69 -24.41
C GLY A 29 0.31 3.58 -25.18
N VAL A 30 0.32 3.56 -26.51
CA VAL A 30 1.17 2.59 -27.25
C VAL A 30 2.66 2.77 -26.95
N LEU A 31 3.06 3.94 -26.44
CA LEU A 31 4.43 4.24 -26.03
C LEU A 31 4.60 4.41 -24.50
N ASN A 32 3.54 4.23 -23.71
CA ASN A 32 3.55 4.40 -22.26
C ASN A 32 2.89 3.23 -21.54
N ASP A 33 3.27 2.01 -21.92
CA ASP A 33 2.88 0.83 -21.16
C ASP A 33 3.67 0.79 -19.85
N ARG A 34 3.28 1.69 -18.95
CA ARG A 34 3.82 1.72 -17.60
C ARG A 34 2.71 1.80 -16.56
N LEU A 35 2.93 1.12 -15.46
CA LEU A 35 2.13 1.21 -14.24
C LEU A 35 3.07 1.32 -13.06
N LEU A 36 3.27 2.51 -12.54
CA LEU A 36 4.05 2.76 -11.34
C LEU A 36 3.12 2.93 -10.15
N ILE A 37 3.27 2.07 -9.17
CA ILE A 37 2.47 2.01 -7.97
C ILE A 37 3.34 2.36 -6.76
N ALA A 38 2.86 3.21 -5.87
CA ALA A 38 3.51 3.47 -4.59
C ALA A 38 2.48 3.44 -3.45
N GLY A 39 2.94 3.43 -2.23
CA GLY A 39 2.06 3.55 -1.06
C GLY A 39 2.21 2.43 -0.05
N SER A 40 1.10 1.99 0.47
CA SER A 40 1.03 0.96 1.49
C SER A 40 1.52 -0.39 0.97
N ASP A 41 2.23 -1.11 1.82
CA ASP A 41 2.78 -2.43 1.50
C ASP A 41 1.70 -3.52 1.61
N ASP A 42 1.75 -4.50 0.67
CA ASP A 42 0.89 -5.68 0.72
C ASP A 42 1.50 -6.85 -0.07
N PRO A 43 1.66 -8.06 0.56
CA PRO A 43 2.25 -9.21 -0.09
C PRO A 43 1.47 -9.71 -1.31
N LEU A 44 0.14 -9.74 -1.24
CA LEU A 44 -0.70 -10.21 -2.34
C LEU A 44 -0.62 -9.27 -3.54
N LEU A 45 -0.67 -7.96 -3.30
CA LEU A 45 -0.50 -6.97 -4.36
C LEU A 45 0.89 -7.07 -5.01
N GLN A 46 1.94 -7.35 -4.25
CA GLN A 46 3.29 -7.63 -4.78
C GLN A 46 3.29 -8.84 -5.71
N MET A 47 2.60 -9.93 -5.33
CA MET A 47 2.47 -11.11 -6.19
C MET A 47 1.72 -10.78 -7.49
N ILE A 48 0.62 -10.04 -7.42
CA ILE A 48 -0.15 -9.62 -8.61
C ILE A 48 0.72 -8.81 -9.56
N VAL A 49 1.41 -7.81 -9.03
CA VAL A 49 2.30 -6.93 -9.82
C VAL A 49 3.45 -7.73 -10.45
N GLY A 50 4.06 -8.65 -9.69
CA GLY A 50 5.10 -9.54 -10.19
C GLY A 50 4.62 -10.46 -11.32
N ASP A 51 3.45 -11.09 -11.15
CA ASP A 51 2.83 -11.95 -12.16
C ASP A 51 2.49 -11.15 -13.45
N MET A 52 1.98 -9.92 -13.28
CA MET A 52 1.72 -9.02 -14.42
C MET A 52 3.01 -8.63 -15.15
N ALA A 53 4.05 -8.25 -14.41
CA ALA A 53 5.34 -7.87 -14.99
C ALA A 53 5.95 -9.05 -15.76
N ASN A 54 5.92 -10.25 -15.21
CA ASN A 54 6.41 -11.46 -15.88
C ASN A 54 5.63 -11.78 -17.16
N LYS A 55 4.29 -11.67 -17.15
CA LYS A 55 3.44 -11.95 -18.33
C LYS A 55 3.64 -10.93 -19.45
N LEU A 56 3.91 -9.67 -19.11
CA LEU A 56 4.09 -8.59 -20.08
C LEU A 56 5.55 -8.43 -20.56
N GLY A 57 6.50 -8.95 -19.79
CA GLY A 57 7.92 -8.91 -20.13
C GLY A 57 8.42 -7.50 -20.45
N SER A 58 9.09 -7.35 -21.59
CA SER A 58 9.65 -6.06 -22.03
C SER A 58 8.63 -5.11 -22.66
N THR A 59 7.36 -5.49 -22.78
CA THR A 59 6.33 -4.64 -23.41
C THR A 59 5.77 -3.58 -22.49
N ALA A 60 5.94 -3.73 -21.16
CA ALA A 60 5.45 -2.78 -20.17
C ALA A 60 6.42 -2.63 -18.99
N LEU A 61 6.49 -1.44 -18.42
CA LEU A 61 7.17 -1.20 -17.16
C LEU A 61 6.14 -1.20 -16.01
N ILE A 62 6.20 -2.22 -15.17
CA ILE A 62 5.35 -2.29 -13.98
C ILE A 62 6.25 -2.30 -12.74
N GLY A 63 5.95 -1.42 -11.79
CA GLY A 63 6.70 -1.32 -10.55
C GLY A 63 5.80 -1.00 -9.37
N TYR A 64 6.10 -1.61 -8.21
CA TYR A 64 5.44 -1.35 -6.96
C TYR A 64 6.47 -1.06 -5.88
N THR A 65 6.34 0.10 -5.22
CA THR A 65 7.26 0.55 -4.18
C THR A 65 6.51 0.83 -2.88
N SER A 66 6.91 0.14 -1.83
CA SER A 66 6.38 0.35 -0.48
C SER A 66 6.95 1.66 0.10
N THR A 67 6.15 2.72 0.10
CA THR A 67 6.54 4.04 0.62
C THR A 67 5.69 4.47 1.83
N GLY A 68 4.65 3.71 2.14
CA GLY A 68 3.59 4.10 3.07
C GLY A 68 2.58 5.07 2.45
N THR A 69 1.42 5.14 3.10
CA THR A 69 0.24 5.89 2.61
C THR A 69 0.55 7.35 2.27
N ARG A 70 1.11 8.11 3.21
CA ARG A 70 1.32 9.56 3.03
C ARG A 70 2.34 9.89 1.96
N GLN A 71 3.46 9.19 1.92
CA GLN A 71 4.49 9.43 0.91
C GLN A 71 3.99 9.01 -0.47
N GLY A 72 3.30 7.87 -0.59
CA GLY A 72 2.68 7.43 -1.85
C GLY A 72 1.71 8.48 -2.41
N LEU A 73 0.82 9.02 -1.58
CA LEU A 73 -0.09 10.11 -1.97
C LEU A 73 0.66 11.38 -2.39
N SER A 74 1.74 11.74 -1.71
CA SER A 74 2.59 12.87 -2.12
C SER A 74 3.23 12.64 -3.48
N MET A 75 3.74 11.43 -3.76
CA MET A 75 4.30 11.07 -5.06
C MET A 75 3.24 11.13 -6.17
N MET A 76 2.03 10.61 -5.90
CA MET A 76 0.93 10.64 -6.85
C MET A 76 0.45 12.07 -7.14
N SER A 77 0.35 12.93 -6.13
CA SER A 77 -0.04 14.33 -6.30
C SER A 77 0.94 15.13 -7.17
N LYS A 78 2.20 14.68 -7.23
CA LYS A 78 3.26 15.24 -8.08
C LYS A 78 3.39 14.56 -9.44
N GLY A 79 2.56 13.53 -9.72
CA GLY A 79 2.59 12.78 -10.98
C GLY A 79 3.78 11.83 -11.16
N HIS A 80 4.46 11.46 -10.06
CA HIS A 80 5.60 10.54 -10.11
C HIS A 80 5.16 9.08 -10.24
N VAL A 81 3.94 8.74 -9.80
CA VAL A 81 3.35 7.40 -9.89
C VAL A 81 1.94 7.48 -10.48
N ASP A 82 1.48 6.38 -11.06
CA ASP A 82 0.20 6.27 -11.74
C ASP A 82 -0.92 5.82 -10.80
N MET A 83 -0.58 5.25 -9.62
CA MET A 83 -1.52 4.72 -8.63
C MET A 83 -0.89 4.77 -7.23
N CYS A 84 -1.71 4.98 -6.22
CA CYS A 84 -1.28 4.91 -4.82
C CYS A 84 -2.15 3.93 -4.03
N CYS A 85 -1.49 3.03 -3.28
CA CYS A 85 -2.15 2.13 -2.34
C CYS A 85 -2.24 2.81 -0.98
N ILE A 86 -3.42 2.76 -0.37
CA ILE A 86 -3.65 3.34 0.95
C ILE A 86 -4.37 2.38 1.88
N HIS A 87 -4.08 2.50 3.17
CA HIS A 87 -4.92 2.08 4.28
C HIS A 87 -4.76 3.11 5.41
N TRP A 88 -5.82 3.46 6.12
CA TRP A 88 -5.77 4.56 7.09
C TRP A 88 -6.83 4.44 8.18
N GLY A 89 -6.60 3.53 9.12
CA GLY A 89 -7.51 3.25 10.24
C GLY A 89 -8.45 2.08 9.98
N HIS A 90 -9.43 1.90 10.85
CA HIS A 90 -10.37 0.79 10.81
C HIS A 90 -11.22 0.78 9.54
N ALA A 91 -11.54 -0.42 9.02
CA ALA A 91 -12.34 -0.59 7.81
C ALA A 91 -13.72 0.08 7.90
N GLU A 92 -14.37 0.03 9.06
CA GLU A 92 -15.68 0.65 9.33
C GLU A 92 -15.65 2.18 9.14
N GLU A 93 -14.50 2.81 9.35
CA GLU A 93 -14.33 4.25 9.24
C GLU A 93 -13.70 4.68 7.89
N ALA A 94 -13.33 3.73 7.04
CA ALA A 94 -12.64 4.00 5.77
C ALA A 94 -13.42 4.97 4.87
N ALA A 95 -14.74 4.86 4.82
CA ALA A 95 -15.62 5.75 4.05
C ALA A 95 -15.53 7.24 4.45
N LEU A 96 -15.10 7.54 5.68
CA LEU A 96 -14.87 8.90 6.17
C LEU A 96 -13.39 9.26 6.15
N ARG A 97 -12.54 8.39 6.67
CA ARG A 97 -11.10 8.66 6.89
C ARG A 97 -10.32 8.76 5.60
N HIS A 98 -10.59 7.90 4.60
CA HIS A 98 -9.85 7.92 3.34
C HIS A 98 -10.16 9.17 2.51
N PRO A 99 -11.43 9.55 2.25
CA PRO A 99 -11.73 10.83 1.60
C PRO A 99 -11.14 12.04 2.32
N ALA A 100 -11.23 12.10 3.65
CA ALA A 100 -10.66 13.18 4.45
C ALA A 100 -9.13 13.27 4.31
N LEU A 101 -8.45 12.13 4.22
CA LEU A 101 -7.01 12.06 3.96
C LEU A 101 -6.70 12.55 2.53
N LEU A 102 -7.44 12.08 1.51
CA LEU A 102 -7.21 12.44 0.11
C LEU A 102 -7.40 13.94 -0.12
N GLN A 103 -8.38 14.56 0.53
CA GLN A 103 -8.67 16.00 0.42
C GLN A 103 -7.52 16.90 0.90
N GLN A 104 -6.54 16.37 1.64
CA GLN A 104 -5.35 17.10 2.05
C GLN A 104 -4.34 17.31 0.91
N TYR A 105 -4.50 16.61 -0.23
CA TYR A 105 -3.56 16.65 -1.35
C TYR A 105 -4.13 17.41 -2.54
N SER A 106 -3.27 18.17 -3.24
CA SER A 106 -3.63 18.79 -4.51
C SER A 106 -3.94 17.71 -5.55
N GLY A 107 -4.99 17.90 -6.34
CA GLY A 107 -5.38 16.94 -7.36
C GLY A 107 -6.43 15.92 -6.91
N HIS A 108 -6.81 15.85 -5.64
CA HIS A 108 -7.82 14.90 -5.12
C HIS A 108 -9.14 14.91 -5.91
N ARG A 109 -9.53 16.06 -6.49
CA ARG A 109 -10.75 16.20 -7.33
C ARG A 109 -10.71 15.32 -8.59
N ASN A 110 -9.50 14.99 -9.06
CA ASN A 110 -9.28 14.14 -10.23
C ASN A 110 -9.00 12.68 -9.88
N TRP A 111 -9.24 12.26 -8.65
CA TRP A 111 -8.97 10.90 -8.20
C TRP A 111 -10.25 10.11 -7.98
N VAL A 112 -10.16 8.80 -8.21
CA VAL A 112 -11.12 7.79 -7.76
C VAL A 112 -10.46 6.89 -6.74
N LEU A 113 -11.27 6.32 -5.86
CA LEU A 113 -10.86 5.36 -4.84
C LEU A 113 -11.55 4.04 -5.10
N ILE A 114 -10.78 2.99 -5.30
CA ILE A 114 -11.25 1.64 -5.56
C ILE A 114 -10.90 0.75 -4.38
N HIS A 115 -11.87 0.06 -3.85
CA HIS A 115 -11.67 -0.93 -2.81
C HIS A 115 -10.96 -2.16 -3.38
N ALA A 116 -9.78 -2.49 -2.85
CA ALA A 116 -9.06 -3.70 -3.27
C ALA A 116 -9.50 -4.90 -2.43
N PHE A 117 -9.40 -4.80 -1.13
CA PHE A 117 -9.82 -5.82 -0.16
C PHE A 117 -9.82 -5.22 1.27
N GLU A 118 -10.45 -5.90 2.20
CA GLU A 118 -10.16 -5.72 3.62
C GLU A 118 -9.07 -6.72 4.03
N ARG A 119 -8.27 -6.35 5.03
CA ARG A 119 -7.25 -7.24 5.62
C ARG A 119 -7.13 -7.06 7.12
N GLN A 120 -6.62 -8.10 7.81
CA GLN A 120 -6.33 -8.02 9.23
C GLN A 120 -5.00 -7.34 9.46
N GLN A 121 -5.00 -6.34 10.36
CA GLN A 121 -3.83 -5.64 10.86
C GLN A 121 -3.64 -5.98 12.34
N GLY A 122 -2.37 -6.20 12.76
CA GLY A 122 -2.13 -6.65 14.12
C GLY A 122 -0.66 -6.69 14.49
N LEU A 123 -0.38 -7.34 15.63
CA LEU A 123 0.98 -7.56 16.07
C LEU A 123 1.54 -8.84 15.44
N VAL A 124 2.68 -8.70 14.79
CA VAL A 124 3.49 -9.80 14.26
C VAL A 124 4.54 -10.13 15.30
N VAL A 125 4.62 -11.40 15.68
CA VAL A 125 5.51 -11.92 16.73
C VAL A 125 6.05 -13.30 16.32
N SER A 126 6.96 -13.87 17.08
CA SER A 126 7.30 -15.29 16.87
C SER A 126 6.09 -16.19 17.15
N GLN A 127 6.08 -17.40 16.58
CA GLN A 127 4.99 -18.35 16.81
C GLN A 127 4.84 -18.70 18.31
N GLU A 128 5.95 -18.80 19.03
CA GLU A 128 5.97 -19.08 20.47
C GLU A 128 5.23 -18.00 21.29
N ILE A 129 5.45 -16.72 20.96
CA ILE A 129 4.76 -15.61 21.61
C ILE A 129 3.27 -15.65 21.29
N ALA A 130 2.91 -15.90 20.01
CA ALA A 130 1.52 -16.02 19.60
C ALA A 130 0.80 -17.16 20.34
N ASP A 131 1.44 -18.31 20.48
CA ASP A 131 0.89 -19.45 21.23
C ASP A 131 0.71 -19.13 22.70
N CYS A 132 1.65 -18.39 23.32
CA CYS A 132 1.52 -17.90 24.69
C CYS A 132 0.33 -16.93 24.86
N VAL A 133 0.06 -16.08 23.88
CA VAL A 133 -1.10 -15.19 23.88
C VAL A 133 -2.40 -15.99 23.69
N ASN A 134 -2.42 -16.93 22.73
CA ASN A 134 -3.60 -17.74 22.41
C ASN A 134 -4.04 -18.61 23.61
N ASN A 135 -3.09 -19.20 24.31
CA ASN A 135 -3.38 -20.00 25.52
C ASN A 135 -3.50 -19.15 26.80
N ARG A 136 -3.49 -17.81 26.67
CA ARG A 136 -3.66 -16.84 27.76
C ARG A 136 -2.53 -16.84 28.82
N SER A 137 -1.36 -17.37 28.49
CA SER A 137 -0.18 -17.29 29.35
C SER A 137 0.44 -15.90 29.38
N ILE A 138 0.21 -15.10 28.33
CA ILE A 138 0.62 -13.70 28.18
C ILE A 138 -0.57 -12.92 27.63
N GLN A 139 -0.85 -11.74 28.17
CA GLN A 139 -1.81 -10.81 27.56
C GLN A 139 -1.10 -9.94 26.51
N PRO A 140 -1.79 -9.54 25.40
CA PRO A 140 -1.18 -8.68 24.37
C PRO A 140 -0.55 -7.40 24.96
N GLN A 141 -1.13 -6.82 26.01
CA GLN A 141 -0.61 -5.61 26.67
C GLN A 141 0.73 -5.84 27.38
N GLU A 142 1.08 -7.06 27.74
CA GLU A 142 2.37 -7.37 28.35
C GLU A 142 3.54 -7.22 27.35
N LEU A 143 3.23 -7.22 26.04
CA LEU A 143 4.20 -6.93 24.97
C LEU A 143 4.64 -5.45 24.97
N LEU A 144 3.95 -4.58 25.73
CA LEU A 144 4.32 -3.16 25.90
C LEU A 144 5.46 -2.96 26.93
N SER A 145 5.86 -4.02 27.64
CA SER A 145 6.96 -3.91 28.61
C SER A 145 8.29 -3.69 27.86
N SER A 146 9.23 -3.00 28.51
CA SER A 146 10.55 -2.63 27.97
C SER A 146 11.47 -3.83 27.64
N ARG A 147 11.08 -5.04 28.06
CA ARG A 147 11.82 -6.27 27.71
C ARG A 147 11.69 -6.66 26.24
N TRP A 148 10.65 -6.20 25.53
CA TRP A 148 10.37 -6.57 24.16
C TRP A 148 10.94 -5.54 23.18
N ARG A 149 11.64 -6.01 22.15
CA ARG A 149 12.22 -5.20 21.08
C ARG A 149 11.23 -5.05 19.94
N TRP A 150 10.90 -3.80 19.63
CA TRP A 150 9.91 -3.46 18.62
C TRP A 150 10.55 -3.08 17.27
N ALA A 151 10.17 -3.76 16.20
CA ALA A 151 10.40 -3.29 14.84
C ALA A 151 9.28 -2.30 14.48
N MET A 152 9.67 -1.08 14.11
CA MET A 152 8.73 -0.01 13.79
C MET A 152 8.66 0.20 12.29
N ARG A 153 7.55 0.73 11.79
CA ARG A 153 7.48 1.22 10.42
C ARG A 153 7.86 2.71 10.38
N GLN A 154 8.23 3.20 9.17
CA GLN A 154 8.48 4.62 8.97
C GLN A 154 7.24 5.46 9.29
N GLU A 155 7.45 6.71 9.67
CA GLU A 155 6.37 7.67 9.90
C GLU A 155 5.46 7.82 8.66
N GLY A 156 4.14 7.92 8.90
CA GLY A 156 3.15 8.02 7.83
C GLY A 156 2.74 6.69 7.20
N ALA A 157 3.27 5.55 7.66
CA ALA A 157 2.73 4.24 7.32
C ALA A 157 1.39 4.00 8.05
N GLY A 158 0.43 3.33 7.37
CA GLY A 158 -0.88 3.04 7.96
C GLY A 158 -0.79 2.10 9.16
N SER A 159 0.13 1.12 9.16
CA SER A 159 0.38 0.23 10.29
C SER A 159 0.88 0.98 11.54
N MET A 160 1.65 2.07 11.38
CA MET A 160 2.03 2.93 12.51
C MET A 160 0.84 3.66 13.10
N ARG A 161 -0.14 4.00 12.26
CA ARG A 161 -1.39 4.58 12.76
C ARG A 161 -2.19 3.56 13.56
N ALA A 162 -2.36 2.33 13.06
CA ALA A 162 -3.03 1.24 13.77
C ALA A 162 -2.36 0.96 15.12
N LEU A 163 -1.01 0.88 15.13
CA LEU A 163 -0.24 0.73 16.36
C LEU A 163 -0.49 1.89 17.34
N SER A 164 -0.43 3.14 16.86
CA SER A 164 -0.64 4.32 17.71
C SER A 164 -2.04 4.36 18.33
N GLU A 165 -3.09 3.97 17.59
CA GLU A 165 -4.45 3.90 18.08
C GLU A 165 -4.58 2.80 19.16
N TRP A 166 -3.96 1.62 18.93
CA TRP A 166 -3.94 0.55 19.91
C TRP A 166 -3.17 0.93 21.17
N LEU A 167 -1.99 1.54 21.06
CA LEU A 167 -1.20 2.05 22.20
C LEU A 167 -1.99 3.07 23.01
N HIS A 168 -2.64 4.03 22.34
CA HIS A 168 -3.43 5.07 22.99
C HIS A 168 -4.55 4.47 23.87
N ASN A 169 -5.22 3.41 23.38
CA ASN A 169 -6.26 2.71 24.13
C ASN A 169 -5.72 2.00 25.40
N HIS A 170 -4.40 1.83 25.49
CA HIS A 170 -3.72 1.24 26.63
C HIS A 170 -2.90 2.25 27.44
N ALA A 171 -3.10 3.56 27.21
CA ALA A 171 -2.34 4.66 27.81
C ALA A 171 -0.81 4.59 27.58
N PHE A 172 -0.40 4.05 26.40
CA PHE A 172 0.98 4.00 25.93
C PHE A 172 1.20 4.91 24.72
N THR A 173 2.47 5.28 24.48
CA THR A 173 2.89 5.96 23.26
C THR A 173 4.05 5.21 22.59
N ILE A 174 4.34 5.55 21.34
CA ILE A 174 5.42 4.92 20.56
C ILE A 174 6.78 5.09 21.24
N GLU A 175 7.01 6.26 21.85
CA GLU A 175 8.27 6.61 22.52
C GLU A 175 8.55 5.77 23.77
N MET A 176 7.53 5.11 24.32
CA MET A 176 7.66 4.21 25.47
C MET A 176 8.13 2.82 25.08
N LEU A 177 8.12 2.47 23.77
CA LEU A 177 8.52 1.17 23.26
C LEU A 177 10.03 1.09 23.05
N THR A 178 10.63 -0.07 23.31
CA THR A 178 12.04 -0.33 23.01
C THR A 178 12.19 -0.64 21.52
N SER A 179 12.44 0.38 20.70
CA SER A 179 12.54 0.26 19.25
C SER A 179 13.93 -0.16 18.81
N ILE A 180 14.02 -1.07 17.81
CA ILE A 180 15.26 -1.42 17.10
C ILE A 180 15.54 -0.50 15.89
N GLY A 181 14.61 0.40 15.55
CA GLY A 181 14.69 1.28 14.38
C GLY A 181 13.47 1.15 13.46
N ALA A 182 13.48 1.95 12.37
CA ALA A 182 12.39 1.99 11.40
C ALA A 182 12.68 1.07 10.20
N CYS A 183 11.69 0.24 9.86
CA CYS A 183 11.66 -0.61 8.67
C CYS A 183 10.91 0.08 7.54
N ASN A 184 11.40 -0.06 6.30
CA ASN A 184 10.80 0.58 5.10
C ASN A 184 9.60 -0.19 4.53
N SER A 185 9.43 -1.47 4.89
CA SER A 185 8.32 -2.32 4.46
C SER A 185 7.82 -3.22 5.60
N GLU A 186 6.61 -3.75 5.47
CA GLU A 186 6.11 -4.76 6.42
C GLU A 186 6.95 -6.04 6.33
N ARG A 187 7.45 -6.37 5.13
CA ARG A 187 8.37 -7.52 4.94
C ARG A 187 9.70 -7.34 5.66
N GLU A 188 10.29 -6.13 5.63
CA GLU A 188 11.52 -5.84 6.38
C GLU A 188 11.28 -6.00 7.89
N LEU A 189 10.15 -5.50 8.39
CA LEU A 189 9.71 -5.67 9.77
C LEU A 189 9.58 -7.16 10.14
N ALA A 190 8.82 -7.93 9.36
CA ALA A 190 8.63 -9.36 9.60
C ALA A 190 9.96 -10.14 9.51
N SER A 191 10.79 -9.79 8.54
CA SER A 191 12.14 -10.37 8.38
C SER A 191 13.01 -10.13 9.61
N SER A 192 12.97 -8.94 10.24
CA SER A 192 13.73 -8.64 11.46
C SER A 192 13.26 -9.51 12.65
N ILE A 193 11.94 -9.76 12.74
CA ILE A 193 11.38 -10.66 13.75
C ILE A 193 11.80 -12.11 13.49
N ALA A 194 11.69 -12.56 12.23
CA ALA A 194 12.09 -13.92 11.84
C ALA A 194 13.58 -14.21 12.12
N ARG A 195 14.45 -13.20 12.03
CA ARG A 195 15.88 -13.30 12.37
C ARG A 195 16.19 -13.12 13.86
N GLY A 196 15.17 -12.86 14.70
CA GLY A 196 15.37 -12.62 16.13
C GLY A 196 16.03 -11.27 16.47
N GLU A 197 16.02 -10.30 15.55
CA GLU A 197 16.51 -8.94 15.77
C GLU A 197 15.48 -8.10 16.53
N ALA A 198 14.18 -8.36 16.28
CA ALA A 198 13.04 -7.83 17.01
C ALA A 198 12.15 -8.96 17.52
N ASP A 199 11.27 -8.63 18.45
CA ASP A 199 10.35 -9.59 19.05
C ASP A 199 8.89 -9.32 18.60
N VAL A 200 8.56 -8.06 18.33
CA VAL A 200 7.21 -7.57 18.01
C VAL A 200 7.27 -6.50 16.94
N GLY A 201 6.25 -6.44 16.11
CA GLY A 201 6.01 -5.34 15.19
C GLY A 201 4.54 -5.27 14.78
N CYS A 202 4.12 -4.17 14.16
CA CYS A 202 2.75 -4.03 13.67
C CYS A 202 2.71 -4.12 12.14
N ALA A 203 2.03 -5.16 11.61
CA ALA A 203 1.90 -5.43 10.18
C ALA A 203 0.62 -6.24 9.89
N SER A 204 0.37 -6.55 8.61
CA SER A 204 -0.77 -7.37 8.19
C SER A 204 -0.58 -8.85 8.55
N GLN A 205 -1.70 -9.56 8.71
CA GLN A 205 -1.70 -11.02 8.92
C GLN A 205 -1.02 -11.75 7.75
N SER A 206 -1.23 -11.26 6.53
CA SER A 206 -0.62 -11.82 5.33
C SER A 206 0.91 -11.73 5.36
N THR A 207 1.46 -10.64 5.89
CA THR A 207 2.90 -10.52 6.09
C THR A 207 3.41 -11.51 7.15
N ALA A 208 2.70 -11.70 8.25
CA ALA A 208 3.04 -12.73 9.23
C ALA A 208 3.03 -14.13 8.60
N GLY A 209 1.97 -14.44 7.82
CA GLY A 209 1.84 -15.73 7.10
C GLY A 209 2.97 -15.98 6.10
N GLU A 210 3.40 -14.95 5.36
CA GLU A 210 4.52 -15.06 4.41
C GLU A 210 5.84 -15.50 5.08
N PHE A 211 6.07 -15.06 6.32
CA PHE A 211 7.29 -15.35 7.08
C PHE A 211 7.13 -16.50 8.09
N GLY A 212 5.97 -17.16 8.15
CA GLY A 212 5.69 -18.22 9.13
C GLY A 212 5.71 -17.72 10.57
N LEU A 213 5.34 -16.45 10.79
CA LEU A 213 5.31 -15.80 12.10
C LEU A 213 3.92 -15.88 12.72
N GLY A 214 3.86 -15.72 14.02
CA GLY A 214 2.62 -15.59 14.77
C GLY A 214 1.96 -14.23 14.57
N PHE A 215 0.63 -14.19 14.72
CA PHE A 215 -0.17 -12.99 14.53
C PHE A 215 -1.20 -12.80 15.64
N ILE A 216 -1.30 -11.59 16.15
CA ILE A 216 -2.29 -11.18 17.16
C ILE A 216 -3.13 -10.05 16.54
N PRO A 217 -4.42 -10.28 16.19
CA PRO A 217 -5.22 -9.30 15.48
C PRO A 217 -5.52 -8.08 16.36
N LEU A 218 -5.44 -6.89 15.79
CA LEU A 218 -5.82 -5.61 16.41
C LEU A 218 -7.06 -5.01 15.75
N CYS A 219 -7.10 -4.99 14.42
CA CYS A 219 -8.22 -4.42 13.67
C CYS A 219 -8.31 -4.99 12.25
N THR A 220 -9.46 -4.79 11.62
CA THR A 220 -9.64 -4.93 10.18
C THR A 220 -9.47 -3.56 9.54
N GLU A 221 -8.72 -3.48 8.44
CA GLU A 221 -8.52 -2.27 7.66
C GLU A 221 -8.95 -2.45 6.20
N ALA A 222 -9.43 -1.37 5.57
CA ALA A 222 -9.70 -1.35 4.14
C ALA A 222 -8.41 -0.97 3.40
N PHE A 223 -8.00 -1.80 2.45
CA PHE A 223 -6.90 -1.51 1.54
C PHE A 223 -7.47 -1.03 0.21
N GLU A 224 -7.11 0.18 -0.19
CA GLU A 224 -7.74 0.84 -1.31
C GLU A 224 -6.71 1.43 -2.28
N LEU A 225 -7.10 1.53 -3.55
CA LEU A 225 -6.31 2.03 -4.66
C LEU A 225 -6.81 3.41 -5.06
N VAL A 226 -5.96 4.41 -4.94
CA VAL A 226 -6.20 5.78 -5.42
C VAL A 226 -5.67 5.87 -6.84
N ILE A 227 -6.55 6.20 -7.79
CA ILE A 227 -6.22 6.22 -9.22
C ILE A 227 -6.67 7.57 -9.81
N PRO A 228 -5.80 8.31 -10.53
CA PRO A 228 -6.20 9.47 -11.27
C PRO A 228 -7.22 9.12 -12.38
N LYS A 229 -8.30 9.90 -12.51
CA LYS A 229 -9.39 9.66 -13.49
C LYS A 229 -8.90 9.52 -14.93
N ASN A 230 -7.88 10.29 -15.31
CA ASN A 230 -7.32 10.30 -16.65
C ASN A 230 -6.53 9.04 -17.02
N VAL A 231 -6.13 8.23 -16.02
CA VAL A 231 -5.42 6.95 -16.25
C VAL A 231 -6.26 5.73 -15.88
N TYR A 232 -7.41 5.93 -15.25
CA TYR A 232 -8.26 4.84 -14.75
C TYR A 232 -8.60 3.79 -15.81
N PHE A 233 -8.91 4.22 -17.04
CA PHE A 233 -9.29 3.32 -18.14
C PHE A 233 -8.11 2.79 -18.96
N ARG A 234 -6.86 3.04 -18.56
CA ARG A 234 -5.71 2.46 -19.22
C ARG A 234 -5.68 0.94 -19.01
N ASP A 235 -5.19 0.23 -20.00
CA ASP A 235 -5.19 -1.24 -20.04
C ASP A 235 -4.50 -1.88 -18.81
N LEU A 236 -3.34 -1.38 -18.41
CA LEU A 236 -2.60 -1.92 -17.25
C LEU A 236 -3.35 -1.74 -15.93
N GLN A 237 -4.00 -0.58 -15.74
CA GLN A 237 -4.82 -0.35 -14.55
C GLN A 237 -6.02 -1.29 -14.51
N GLN A 238 -6.70 -1.47 -15.65
CA GLN A 238 -7.84 -2.37 -15.74
C GLN A 238 -7.42 -3.84 -15.53
N LYS A 239 -6.27 -4.27 -16.08
CA LYS A 239 -5.71 -5.60 -15.83
C LYS A 239 -5.43 -5.83 -14.34
N LEU A 240 -4.87 -4.83 -13.64
CA LEU A 240 -4.65 -4.93 -12.20
C LEU A 240 -5.97 -5.05 -11.43
N LEU A 241 -6.97 -4.23 -11.75
CA LEU A 241 -8.28 -4.29 -11.10
C LEU A 241 -8.99 -5.63 -11.36
N HIS A 242 -8.90 -6.17 -12.58
CA HIS A 242 -9.43 -7.51 -12.88
C HIS A 242 -8.72 -8.61 -12.11
N ALA A 243 -7.40 -8.51 -11.94
CA ALA A 243 -6.63 -9.50 -11.18
C ALA A 243 -7.10 -9.60 -9.71
N LEU A 244 -7.55 -8.50 -9.10
CA LEU A 244 -8.11 -8.52 -7.74
C LEU A 244 -9.39 -9.37 -7.60
N SER A 245 -10.11 -9.59 -8.70
CA SER A 245 -11.33 -10.41 -8.76
C SER A 245 -11.07 -11.83 -9.28
N ASP A 246 -9.81 -12.18 -9.56
CA ASP A 246 -9.41 -13.49 -10.06
C ASP A 246 -9.40 -14.52 -8.91
N ASN A 247 -10.08 -15.65 -9.11
CA ASN A 247 -10.17 -16.72 -8.11
C ASN A 247 -8.80 -17.29 -7.71
N ASP A 248 -7.84 -17.38 -8.64
CA ASP A 248 -6.50 -17.88 -8.33
C ASP A 248 -5.75 -16.90 -7.41
N ILE A 249 -5.95 -15.61 -7.64
CA ILE A 249 -5.38 -14.56 -6.80
C ILE A 249 -6.03 -14.55 -5.41
N GLN A 250 -7.34 -14.64 -5.34
CA GLN A 250 -8.07 -14.74 -4.06
C GLN A 250 -7.66 -16.01 -3.30
N GLY A 251 -7.49 -17.14 -3.98
CA GLY A 251 -6.96 -18.36 -3.37
C GLY A 251 -5.51 -18.24 -2.85
N LYS A 252 -4.67 -17.38 -3.46
CA LYS A 252 -3.36 -17.02 -2.89
C LYS A 252 -3.53 -16.16 -1.63
N GLY A 253 -4.47 -15.20 -1.65
CA GLY A 253 -4.82 -14.39 -0.49
C GLY A 253 -5.32 -15.23 0.69
N ASP A 254 -6.18 -16.21 0.44
CA ASP A 254 -6.68 -17.13 1.48
C ASP A 254 -5.53 -17.92 2.15
N LYS A 255 -4.51 -18.31 1.38
CA LYS A 255 -3.31 -19.00 1.91
C LYS A 255 -2.42 -18.09 2.75
N LEU A 256 -2.31 -16.81 2.40
CA LEU A 256 -1.60 -15.81 3.20
C LEU A 256 -2.36 -15.46 4.47
N GLY A 257 -3.68 -15.51 4.42
CA GLY A 257 -4.60 -15.23 5.52
C GLY A 257 -4.97 -13.76 5.70
N GLY A 258 -6.13 -13.56 6.31
CA GLY A 258 -6.60 -12.24 6.77
C GLY A 258 -7.25 -11.36 5.71
N TYR A 259 -7.51 -11.85 4.50
CA TYR A 259 -8.18 -11.09 3.43
C TYR A 259 -9.69 -11.31 3.37
N ASN A 260 -10.41 -10.27 2.95
CA ASN A 260 -11.82 -10.33 2.55
C ASN A 260 -11.99 -9.58 1.22
N PHE A 261 -12.40 -10.30 0.18
CA PHE A 261 -12.52 -9.79 -1.20
C PHE A 261 -13.95 -9.43 -1.60
N SER A 262 -14.92 -9.50 -0.69
CA SER A 262 -16.36 -9.35 -1.01
C SER A 262 -16.72 -8.05 -1.73
N ARG A 263 -15.92 -7.00 -1.61
CA ARG A 263 -16.11 -5.68 -2.22
C ARG A 263 -15.01 -5.29 -3.22
N SER A 264 -14.14 -6.23 -3.61
CA SER A 264 -13.03 -5.95 -4.53
C SER A 264 -13.51 -5.34 -5.85
N GLY A 265 -12.79 -4.33 -6.33
CA GLY A 265 -13.10 -3.61 -7.55
C GLY A 265 -14.20 -2.54 -7.43
N GLN A 266 -14.87 -2.40 -6.28
CA GLN A 266 -15.90 -1.38 -6.11
C GLN A 266 -15.28 0.01 -5.99
N GLN A 267 -15.82 0.96 -6.76
CA GLN A 267 -15.50 2.38 -6.55
C GLN A 267 -16.21 2.87 -5.29
N VAL A 268 -15.45 3.26 -4.28
CA VAL A 268 -15.99 3.70 -2.97
C VAL A 268 -16.02 5.21 -2.83
N TRP A 269 -15.23 5.93 -3.63
CA TRP A 269 -15.23 7.40 -3.63
C TRP A 269 -14.73 7.96 -4.97
N SER A 270 -15.18 9.19 -5.28
CA SER A 270 -14.67 10.00 -6.41
C SER A 270 -14.59 11.46 -5.99
N GLY A 271 -13.46 12.10 -6.23
CA GLY A 271 -13.28 13.53 -6.02
C GLY A 271 -14.27 14.36 -6.85
N LYS A 272 -14.78 15.45 -6.26
CA LYS A 272 -15.73 16.39 -6.89
C LYS A 272 -15.08 17.75 -7.05
#